data_9572eb8dd810c5ea24161f8455a5534f
#
_entry.id   9572eb8dd810c5ea24161f8455a5534f
#
_cell.length_a   1.000
_cell.length_b   1.000
_cell.length_c   1.000
_cell.angle_alpha   90.00
_cell.angle_beta   90.00
_cell.angle_gamma   90.00
#
_symmetry.space_group_name_H-M   'P 1'
#
loop_
_entity.id
_entity.type
_entity.pdbx_description
1 polymer ?
#
loop_
_entity_poly.entity_id
_entity_poly.type
_entity_poly.pdbx_seq_one_letter_code
_entity_poly.pdbx_strand_id
1 'polypeptide(L)'
;MTYYVEKKLPLGPIRFGVSTRKGLEAIDDDPTLSTGKSGEFVVRRDDGFFFGDTTPVVEPVLPHARSISQTAFLSSLKPDGTRRGYGFLALMFFGALFLLLGFGVLVRKGPQGWIEVILSVICIAIPIVMTAQRRRQIRDQEERDRVEREALEVRNRQLLTWYTKALNYLHTDRGDAALDALRGERKTLTVPYEIWAPSARRTLLEIAFDELAKRGVAESNEIAEILSKAGDAAGLTPEDTAGVKQDLYTTVFWHLLAGDRLGKRQENQLLALREGLGLTGDDLQPEALAAAQFRDLRGVTSDTLPRAQCAIPLGFQEYCIHQAPLDAGTLFITNRRLIIVEKKRSEVPLPKVFDVVVDVDDTIVTVKTHQKKPLRLRLGYPIFTAAMIELTAGLDERPKGFE
;
A
#
# COMPACT_ATOMS: atom_id res chain seq x y z
N MET A 1 -7.36 -6.67 -29.75
CA MET A 1 -7.51 -6.45 -28.31
C MET A 1 -6.13 -6.34 -27.72
N THR A 2 -6.05 -5.72 -26.59
CA THR A 2 -4.82 -5.46 -25.87
C THR A 2 -4.87 -6.28 -24.58
N TYR A 3 -3.75 -6.83 -24.14
CA TYR A 3 -3.68 -7.28 -22.75
C TYR A 3 -3.51 -6.09 -21.83
N TYR A 4 -4.00 -6.18 -20.60
CA TYR A 4 -3.95 -5.08 -19.66
C TYR A 4 -2.84 -5.29 -18.65
N VAL A 5 -2.10 -4.22 -18.39
CA VAL A 5 -1.07 -4.17 -17.33
C VAL A 5 -1.58 -3.29 -16.22
N GLU A 6 -1.56 -3.81 -15.00
CA GLU A 6 -1.94 -3.11 -13.76
C GLU A 6 -0.70 -2.93 -12.89
N LYS A 7 -0.50 -1.72 -12.40
CA LYS A 7 0.60 -1.36 -11.49
C LYS A 7 0.09 -0.41 -10.41
N LYS A 8 0.43 -0.67 -9.17
CA LYS A 8 0.17 0.24 -8.04
C LYS A 8 1.31 1.25 -7.98
N LEU A 9 1.00 2.53 -8.17
CA LEU A 9 1.96 3.61 -8.04
C LEU A 9 1.63 4.44 -6.79
N PRO A 10 2.61 5.15 -6.22
CA PRO A 10 2.41 5.99 -5.05
C PRO A 10 1.35 7.09 -5.24
N LEU A 11 1.22 7.62 -6.47
CA LEU A 11 0.22 8.63 -6.84
C LEU A 11 -1.12 8.05 -7.27
N GLY A 12 -1.25 6.73 -7.34
CA GLY A 12 -2.48 6.02 -7.70
C GLY A 12 -2.22 4.86 -8.66
N PRO A 13 -3.08 3.85 -8.68
CA PRO A 13 -2.91 2.70 -9.56
C PRO A 13 -3.10 3.12 -11.03
N ILE A 14 -2.27 2.56 -11.90
CA ILE A 14 -2.44 2.69 -13.34
C ILE A 14 -2.87 1.35 -13.94
N ARG A 15 -3.71 1.43 -14.98
CA ARG A 15 -4.08 0.32 -15.82
C ARG A 15 -4.05 0.77 -17.27
N PHE A 16 -3.29 0.07 -18.10
CA PHE A 16 -3.19 0.39 -19.51
C PHE A 16 -3.20 -0.86 -20.35
N GLY A 17 -3.71 -0.72 -21.57
CA GLY A 17 -3.69 -1.79 -22.57
C GLY A 17 -2.39 -1.75 -23.37
N VAL A 18 -1.76 -2.90 -23.56
CA VAL A 18 -0.60 -3.06 -24.43
C VAL A 18 -1.06 -3.81 -25.67
N SER A 19 -0.77 -3.26 -26.85
CA SER A 19 -1.04 -3.93 -28.13
C SER A 19 0.26 -4.41 -28.73
N THR A 20 0.37 -5.71 -28.90
CA THR A 20 1.56 -6.32 -29.52
C THR A 20 1.61 -6.09 -31.05
N ARG A 21 0.46 -5.77 -31.69
CA ARG A 21 0.39 -5.48 -33.15
C ARG A 21 0.92 -4.11 -33.53
N LYS A 22 0.73 -3.12 -32.65
CA LYS A 22 1.28 -1.78 -32.90
C LYS A 22 2.72 -1.70 -32.43
N GLY A 23 3.53 -2.70 -32.69
CA GLY A 23 4.90 -2.83 -32.24
C GLY A 23 5.46 -1.51 -31.70
N LEU A 24 6.14 -1.55 -30.59
CA LEU A 24 6.84 -0.39 -29.99
C LEU A 24 7.71 0.41 -31.00
N GLU A 25 7.82 -0.07 -32.23
CA GLU A 25 8.58 0.53 -33.36
C GLU A 25 7.81 1.62 -34.12
N ALA A 26 6.49 1.71 -34.04
CA ALA A 26 5.71 2.57 -34.93
C ALA A 26 5.71 4.07 -34.53
N ILE A 27 6.43 4.48 -33.50
CA ILE A 27 6.35 5.82 -32.93
C ILE A 27 7.58 6.68 -33.28
N ASP A 28 8.70 6.09 -33.70
CA ASP A 28 9.89 6.88 -34.06
C ASP A 28 9.78 7.61 -35.40
N ASP A 29 8.79 7.27 -36.25
CA ASP A 29 8.65 7.77 -37.63
C ASP A 29 7.45 8.71 -37.87
N ASP A 30 6.70 9.14 -36.86
CA ASP A 30 5.62 10.10 -37.06
C ASP A 30 6.14 11.54 -37.01
N PRO A 31 6.37 12.19 -38.18
CA PRO A 31 6.90 13.54 -38.24
C PRO A 31 5.93 14.62 -37.74
N THR A 32 4.68 14.26 -37.43
CA THR A 32 3.66 15.20 -36.94
C THR A 32 3.81 15.55 -35.50
N LEU A 33 4.57 14.77 -34.72
CA LEU A 33 4.85 15.03 -33.29
C LEU A 33 6.18 15.79 -33.06
N SER A 34 6.91 16.12 -34.14
CA SER A 34 8.26 16.72 -34.06
C SER A 34 8.30 18.24 -33.89
N THR A 35 7.17 18.93 -33.79
CA THR A 35 7.12 20.41 -33.70
C THR A 35 6.87 20.97 -32.31
N GLY A 36 6.99 20.19 -31.26
CA GLY A 36 7.11 20.68 -29.88
C GLY A 36 8.54 21.12 -29.64
N LYS A 37 8.77 22.43 -29.50
CA LYS A 37 10.06 23.00 -29.10
C LYS A 37 10.57 22.32 -27.86
N SER A 38 11.82 21.84 -27.92
CA SER A 38 12.71 21.46 -26.82
C SER A 38 12.04 20.95 -25.52
N GLY A 39 11.99 19.63 -25.38
CA GLY A 39 12.02 19.01 -24.04
C GLY A 39 10.71 18.97 -23.26
N GLU A 40 9.58 19.35 -23.84
CA GLU A 40 8.30 19.25 -23.13
C GLU A 40 7.90 17.79 -22.92
N PHE A 41 7.95 17.40 -21.67
CA PHE A 41 7.34 16.19 -21.15
C PHE A 41 5.82 16.39 -21.14
N VAL A 42 5.16 16.09 -22.28
CA VAL A 42 3.70 16.22 -22.36
C VAL A 42 3.09 15.03 -21.64
N VAL A 43 2.80 15.18 -20.38
CA VAL A 43 1.83 14.32 -19.70
C VAL A 43 0.46 14.68 -20.31
N ARG A 44 -0.06 13.84 -21.18
CA ARG A 44 -1.37 14.05 -21.77
C ARG A 44 -2.42 14.03 -20.67
N ARG A 45 -3.03 15.17 -20.39
CA ARG A 45 -4.14 15.37 -19.46
C ARG A 45 -5.46 14.73 -19.93
N ASP A 46 -5.51 14.25 -21.16
CA ASP A 46 -6.76 13.91 -21.85
C ASP A 46 -7.30 12.51 -21.53
N ASP A 47 -6.56 11.66 -20.82
CA ASP A 47 -6.97 10.27 -20.54
C ASP A 47 -7.57 10.06 -19.14
N GLY A 48 -8.27 11.07 -18.62
CA GLY A 48 -9.12 10.88 -17.43
C GLY A 48 -8.39 10.79 -16.10
N PHE A 49 -7.10 11.09 -16.04
CA PHE A 49 -6.43 11.37 -14.77
C PHE A 49 -6.77 12.80 -14.35
N PHE A 50 -7.85 12.94 -13.62
CA PHE A 50 -8.21 14.16 -12.92
C PHE A 50 -7.14 14.44 -11.85
N PHE A 51 -6.12 15.21 -12.21
CA PHE A 51 -5.62 16.20 -11.27
C PHE A 51 -6.62 17.36 -11.36
N GLY A 52 -7.78 17.15 -10.74
CA GLY A 52 -8.76 18.22 -10.63
C GLY A 52 -8.15 19.37 -9.84
N ASP A 53 -8.48 20.60 -10.22
CA ASP A 53 -8.34 21.82 -9.42
C ASP A 53 -9.24 21.82 -8.16
N THR A 54 -9.54 20.64 -7.65
CA THR A 54 -9.95 20.47 -6.29
C THR A 54 -8.63 20.32 -5.52
N THR A 55 -8.23 21.43 -4.87
CA THR A 55 -7.46 21.27 -3.64
C THR A 55 -8.09 20.08 -2.92
N PRO A 56 -7.45 18.93 -2.85
CA PRO A 56 -7.95 17.89 -1.99
C PRO A 56 -7.86 18.52 -0.62
N VAL A 57 -9.00 18.81 -0.02
CA VAL A 57 -9.09 18.78 1.43
C VAL A 57 -8.76 17.32 1.72
N VAL A 58 -7.48 17.04 1.84
CA VAL A 58 -6.99 15.80 2.38
C VAL A 58 -7.42 15.88 3.84
N GLU A 59 -8.67 15.50 4.10
CA GLU A 59 -8.93 14.96 5.41
C GLU A 59 -7.86 13.89 5.58
N PRO A 60 -6.95 14.05 6.55
CA PRO A 60 -6.03 12.99 6.85
C PRO A 60 -6.92 11.79 7.17
N VAL A 61 -7.04 10.86 6.26
CA VAL A 61 -7.54 9.53 6.57
C VAL A 61 -6.46 9.00 7.49
N LEU A 62 -6.62 9.32 8.76
CA LEU A 62 -5.90 8.64 9.82
C LEU A 62 -6.18 7.16 9.52
N PRO A 63 -5.17 6.38 9.10
CA PRO A 63 -5.36 4.96 9.03
C PRO A 63 -5.98 4.63 10.37
N HIS A 64 -7.16 4.04 10.35
CA HIS A 64 -7.75 3.51 11.57
C HIS A 64 -6.60 2.72 12.17
N ALA A 65 -5.98 3.31 13.18
CA ALA A 65 -4.97 2.65 13.96
C ALA A 65 -5.70 1.46 14.58
N ARG A 66 -5.79 0.40 13.81
CA ARG A 66 -6.20 -0.90 14.31
C ARG A 66 -5.20 -1.19 15.40
N SER A 67 -5.66 -0.91 16.56
CA SER A 67 -5.12 -1.16 17.86
C SER A 67 -4.35 -2.49 17.94
N ILE A 68 -3.13 -2.51 17.42
CA ILE A 68 -2.21 -3.62 17.75
C ILE A 68 -1.71 -3.49 19.19
N SER A 69 -1.81 -2.30 19.77
CA SER A 69 -1.34 -2.07 21.14
C SER A 69 -2.41 -2.29 22.23
N GLN A 70 -3.70 -2.22 21.89
CA GLN A 70 -4.72 -2.35 22.94
C GLN A 70 -4.83 -3.78 23.50
N THR A 71 -4.68 -4.81 22.68
CA THR A 71 -4.74 -6.19 23.19
C THR A 71 -3.48 -6.60 23.96
N ALA A 72 -2.30 -6.13 23.54
CA ALA A 72 -1.05 -6.41 24.26
C ALA A 72 -0.95 -5.59 25.56
N PHE A 73 -1.41 -4.33 25.54
CA PHE A 73 -1.42 -3.49 26.73
C PHE A 73 -2.51 -3.91 27.75
N LEU A 74 -3.69 -4.31 27.28
CA LEU A 74 -4.74 -4.84 28.16
C LEU A 74 -4.42 -6.23 28.69
N SER A 75 -3.59 -7.01 28.03
CA SER A 75 -3.11 -8.29 28.57
C SER A 75 -2.02 -8.12 29.63
N SER A 76 -1.23 -7.03 29.57
CA SER A 76 -0.25 -6.70 30.61
C SER A 76 -0.89 -6.01 31.85
N LEU A 77 -2.09 -5.45 31.68
CA LEU A 77 -2.88 -4.84 32.75
C LEU A 77 -3.95 -5.79 33.33
N LYS A 78 -3.91 -7.08 33.05
CA LYS A 78 -4.66 -8.01 33.90
C LYS A 78 -4.06 -7.88 35.30
N PRO A 79 -4.71 -7.16 36.22
CA PRO A 79 -4.28 -7.21 37.59
C PRO A 79 -4.38 -8.67 38.01
N ASP A 80 -3.39 -9.14 38.72
CA ASP A 80 -3.42 -10.42 39.46
C ASP A 80 -4.64 -10.46 40.40
N GLY A 81 -5.84 -10.43 39.79
CA GLY A 81 -7.11 -10.25 40.49
C GLY A 81 -7.57 -11.52 41.22
N THR A 82 -6.91 -12.65 40.97
CA THR A 82 -7.34 -13.91 41.56
C THR A 82 -6.92 -14.07 43.02
N ARG A 83 -5.78 -13.54 43.44
CA ARG A 83 -5.35 -13.68 44.85
C ARG A 83 -6.03 -12.70 45.82
N ARG A 84 -6.48 -11.54 45.36
CA ARG A 84 -7.15 -10.55 46.23
C ARG A 84 -8.65 -10.76 46.38
N GLY A 85 -9.26 -11.48 45.47
CA GLY A 85 -10.69 -11.83 45.56
C GLY A 85 -11.02 -12.79 46.71
N TYR A 86 -10.12 -13.72 46.97
CA TYR A 86 -10.33 -14.68 48.07
C TYR A 86 -10.29 -14.04 49.45
N GLY A 87 -9.43 -13.04 49.68
CA GLY A 87 -9.38 -12.30 50.92
C GLY A 87 -10.67 -11.54 51.21
N PHE A 88 -11.27 -10.96 50.18
CA PHE A 88 -12.56 -10.23 50.32
C PHE A 88 -13.72 -11.18 50.59
N LEU A 89 -13.81 -12.29 49.84
CA LEU A 89 -14.81 -13.34 50.06
C LEU A 89 -14.68 -13.94 51.45
N ALA A 90 -13.47 -14.21 51.90
CA ALA A 90 -13.21 -14.71 53.27
C ALA A 90 -13.68 -13.73 54.32
N LEU A 91 -13.38 -12.42 54.15
CA LEU A 91 -13.78 -11.38 55.10
C LEU A 91 -15.30 -11.21 55.16
N MET A 92 -16.02 -11.30 54.02
CA MET A 92 -17.47 -11.29 53.94
C MET A 92 -18.08 -12.53 54.62
N PHE A 93 -17.46 -13.72 54.38
CA PHE A 93 -17.91 -14.96 54.97
C PHE A 93 -17.74 -14.95 56.52
N PHE A 94 -16.58 -14.53 56.99
CA PHE A 94 -16.33 -14.37 58.43
C PHE A 94 -17.26 -13.31 59.04
N GLY A 95 -17.50 -12.18 58.39
CA GLY A 95 -18.46 -11.17 58.86
C GLY A 95 -19.87 -11.72 58.97
N ALA A 96 -20.35 -12.48 58.00
CA ALA A 96 -21.67 -13.15 58.06
C ALA A 96 -21.73 -14.21 59.15
N LEU A 97 -20.65 -14.97 59.33
CA LEU A 97 -20.56 -15.97 60.40
C LEU A 97 -20.61 -15.33 61.78
N PHE A 98 -19.85 -14.21 61.96
CA PHE A 98 -19.89 -13.43 63.21
C PHE A 98 -21.25 -12.80 63.50
N LEU A 99 -22.00 -12.36 62.46
CA LEU A 99 -23.37 -11.86 62.61
C LEU A 99 -24.31 -12.96 63.12
N LEU A 100 -24.20 -14.15 62.57
CA LEU A 100 -25.02 -15.28 63.00
C LEU A 100 -24.68 -15.71 64.42
N LEU A 101 -23.41 -15.77 64.76
CA LEU A 101 -22.96 -16.12 66.09
C LEU A 101 -23.34 -15.01 67.12
N GLY A 102 -23.17 -13.72 66.75
CA GLY A 102 -23.54 -12.58 67.58
C GLY A 102 -25.05 -12.52 67.88
N PHE A 103 -25.87 -12.85 66.88
CA PHE A 103 -27.32 -12.95 67.06
C PHE A 103 -27.69 -14.11 67.99
N GLY A 104 -27.01 -15.25 67.88
CA GLY A 104 -27.18 -16.39 68.79
C GLY A 104 -26.83 -16.08 70.24
N VAL A 105 -25.75 -15.27 70.42
CA VAL A 105 -25.31 -14.81 71.73
C VAL A 105 -26.27 -13.75 72.33
N LEU A 106 -26.81 -12.86 71.51
CA LEU A 106 -27.80 -11.87 71.86
C LEU A 106 -29.06 -12.51 72.43
N VAL A 107 -29.53 -13.58 71.84
CA VAL A 107 -30.72 -14.36 72.26
C VAL A 107 -30.42 -15.06 73.59
N ARG A 108 -29.17 -15.42 73.87
CA ARG A 108 -28.81 -16.25 75.04
C ARG A 108 -28.26 -15.45 76.24
N LYS A 109 -27.58 -14.30 75.99
CA LYS A 109 -26.89 -13.52 77.01
C LYS A 109 -27.43 -12.11 77.23
N GLY A 110 -28.48 -11.67 76.56
CA GLY A 110 -29.07 -10.34 76.72
C GLY A 110 -28.18 -9.21 76.18
N PRO A 111 -28.14 -8.01 76.83
CA PRO A 111 -27.55 -6.78 76.29
C PRO A 111 -26.05 -6.83 75.99
N GLN A 112 -25.30 -7.80 76.52
CA GLN A 112 -23.88 -7.93 76.23
C GLN A 112 -23.58 -8.43 74.77
N GLY A 113 -24.54 -9.07 74.08
CA GLY A 113 -24.42 -9.52 72.71
C GLY A 113 -24.40 -8.36 71.68
N TRP A 114 -24.82 -7.14 72.09
CA TRP A 114 -24.84 -6.02 71.14
C TRP A 114 -23.45 -5.60 70.63
N ILE A 115 -22.39 -5.77 71.42
CA ILE A 115 -21.03 -5.42 71.07
C ILE A 115 -20.57 -6.32 69.86
N GLU A 116 -20.89 -7.60 69.92
CA GLU A 116 -20.52 -8.56 68.88
C GLU A 116 -21.29 -8.30 67.56
N VAL A 117 -22.56 -7.89 67.67
CA VAL A 117 -23.36 -7.49 66.47
C VAL A 117 -22.79 -6.23 65.86
N ILE A 118 -22.45 -5.20 66.65
CA ILE A 118 -21.85 -3.95 66.17
C ILE A 118 -20.51 -4.22 65.48
N LEU A 119 -19.63 -5.02 66.08
CA LEU A 119 -18.35 -5.41 65.49
C LEU A 119 -18.56 -6.14 64.15
N SER A 120 -19.52 -7.04 64.04
CA SER A 120 -19.84 -7.78 62.81
C SER A 120 -20.34 -6.83 61.70
N VAL A 121 -21.20 -5.86 62.04
CA VAL A 121 -21.68 -4.84 61.09
C VAL A 121 -20.51 -3.99 60.58
N ILE A 122 -19.61 -3.58 61.46
CA ILE A 122 -18.41 -2.80 61.10
C ILE A 122 -17.51 -3.63 60.17
N CYS A 123 -17.27 -4.89 60.48
CA CYS A 123 -16.45 -5.79 59.64
C CYS A 123 -17.03 -6.01 58.24
N ILE A 124 -18.34 -5.92 58.06
CA ILE A 124 -19.00 -6.01 56.75
C ILE A 124 -19.04 -4.64 56.05
N ALA A 125 -19.33 -3.58 56.77
CA ALA A 125 -19.49 -2.23 56.24
C ALA A 125 -18.16 -1.66 55.68
N ILE A 126 -17.05 -1.83 56.42
CA ILE A 126 -15.73 -1.31 56.01
C ILE A 126 -15.31 -1.83 54.63
N PRO A 127 -15.30 -3.14 54.31
CA PRO A 127 -14.95 -3.63 52.98
C PRO A 127 -15.87 -3.13 51.87
N ILE A 128 -17.17 -2.99 52.17
CA ILE A 128 -18.14 -2.48 51.19
C ILE A 128 -17.84 -1.02 50.86
N VAL A 129 -17.60 -0.20 51.85
CA VAL A 129 -17.23 1.22 51.67
C VAL A 129 -15.90 1.36 50.98
N MET A 130 -14.88 0.59 51.34
CA MET A 130 -13.56 0.61 50.68
C MET A 130 -13.64 0.18 49.23
N THR A 131 -14.43 -0.85 48.92
CA THR A 131 -14.60 -1.28 47.52
C THR A 131 -15.40 -0.26 46.72
N ALA A 132 -16.40 0.37 47.29
CA ALA A 132 -17.15 1.43 46.61
C ALA A 132 -16.27 2.68 46.36
N GLN A 133 -15.45 3.09 47.32
CA GLN A 133 -14.48 4.16 47.12
C GLN A 133 -13.44 3.82 46.08
N ARG A 134 -12.90 2.60 46.10
CA ARG A 134 -11.92 2.14 45.08
C ARG A 134 -12.52 2.09 43.67
N ARG A 135 -13.77 1.65 43.55
CA ARG A 135 -14.49 1.68 42.24
C ARG A 135 -14.74 3.10 41.73
N ARG A 136 -14.97 4.06 42.68
CA ARG A 136 -15.07 5.49 42.31
C ARG A 136 -13.72 6.00 41.82
N GLN A 137 -12.65 5.77 42.57
CA GLN A 137 -11.30 6.19 42.18
C GLN A 137 -10.85 5.64 40.86
N ILE A 138 -11.13 4.35 40.56
CA ILE A 138 -10.82 3.74 39.26
C ILE A 138 -11.61 4.42 38.15
N ARG A 139 -12.90 4.67 38.33
CA ARG A 139 -13.73 5.36 37.34
C ARG A 139 -13.27 6.79 37.09
N ASP A 140 -12.96 7.52 38.13
CA ASP A 140 -12.46 8.90 38.06
C ASP A 140 -11.09 8.94 37.33
N GLN A 141 -10.26 7.92 37.52
CA GLN A 141 -8.98 7.78 36.84
C GLN A 141 -9.16 7.41 35.36
N GLU A 142 -10.04 6.45 35.08
CA GLU A 142 -10.38 6.07 33.69
C GLU A 142 -10.98 7.26 32.92
N GLU A 143 -11.80 8.08 33.56
CA GLU A 143 -12.37 9.28 32.96
C GLU A 143 -11.31 10.35 32.69
N ARG A 144 -10.38 10.60 33.63
CA ARG A 144 -9.23 11.49 33.39
C ARG A 144 -8.37 11.00 32.24
N ASP A 145 -8.01 9.72 32.22
CA ASP A 145 -7.21 9.11 31.16
C ASP A 145 -7.91 9.18 29.79
N ARG A 146 -9.24 9.14 29.79
CA ARG A 146 -10.02 9.33 28.56
C ARG A 146 -9.96 10.77 28.07
N VAL A 147 -10.20 11.73 28.96
CA VAL A 147 -10.15 13.16 28.64
C VAL A 147 -8.76 13.57 28.18
N GLU A 148 -7.70 13.08 28.82
CA GLU A 148 -6.32 13.34 28.42
C GLU A 148 -6.02 12.77 27.03
N ARG A 149 -6.49 11.54 26.72
CA ARG A 149 -6.34 10.94 25.37
C ARG A 149 -7.08 11.75 24.32
N GLU A 150 -8.33 12.13 24.57
CA GLU A 150 -9.11 12.97 23.65
C GLU A 150 -8.44 14.33 23.41
N ALA A 151 -7.92 14.97 24.47
CA ALA A 151 -7.18 16.21 24.35
C ALA A 151 -5.89 16.07 23.55
N LEU A 152 -5.16 14.97 23.74
CA LEU A 152 -3.94 14.65 22.99
C LEU A 152 -4.25 14.40 21.49
N GLU A 153 -5.33 13.66 21.20
CA GLU A 153 -5.77 13.42 19.83
C GLU A 153 -6.15 14.71 19.10
N VAL A 154 -6.89 15.61 19.78
CA VAL A 154 -7.24 16.92 19.23
C VAL A 154 -5.99 17.75 18.94
N ARG A 155 -5.06 17.78 19.88
CA ARG A 155 -3.78 18.50 19.73
C ARG A 155 -2.97 17.93 18.54
N ASN A 156 -2.82 16.61 18.48
CA ASN A 156 -2.10 15.95 17.38
C ASN A 156 -2.73 16.23 16.03
N ARG A 157 -4.06 16.22 15.94
CA ARG A 157 -4.79 16.58 14.72
C ARG A 157 -4.52 18.02 14.29
N GLN A 158 -4.51 18.96 15.23
CA GLN A 158 -4.19 20.36 14.93
C GLN A 158 -2.75 20.50 14.43
N LEU A 159 -1.78 19.91 15.12
CA LEU A 159 -0.37 19.95 14.71
C LEU A 159 -0.18 19.34 13.31
N LEU A 160 -0.81 18.21 13.04
CA LEU A 160 -0.76 17.58 11.73
C LEU A 160 -1.37 18.47 10.64
N THR A 161 -2.47 19.17 10.95
CA THR A 161 -3.09 20.11 10.01
C THR A 161 -2.16 21.29 9.68
N TRP A 162 -1.50 21.88 10.66
CA TRP A 162 -0.52 22.95 10.44
C TRP A 162 0.67 22.47 9.62
N TYR A 163 1.23 21.33 9.98
CA TYR A 163 2.32 20.71 9.24
C TYR A 163 1.95 20.42 7.77
N THR A 164 0.76 19.87 7.52
CA THR A 164 0.27 19.61 6.17
C THR A 164 0.10 20.91 5.37
N LYS A 165 -0.37 21.99 6.00
CA LYS A 165 -0.44 23.30 5.36
C LYS A 165 0.95 23.81 4.96
N ALA A 166 1.94 23.68 5.85
CA ALA A 166 3.32 24.07 5.57
C ALA A 166 3.93 23.26 4.42
N LEU A 167 3.65 21.95 4.36
CA LEU A 167 4.03 21.10 3.24
C LEU A 167 3.38 21.55 1.92
N ASN A 168 2.07 21.79 1.94
CA ASN A 168 1.35 22.22 0.73
C ASN A 168 1.82 23.59 0.23
N TYR A 169 2.34 24.44 1.11
CA TYR A 169 2.92 25.71 0.72
C TYR A 169 4.15 25.55 -0.20
N LEU A 170 4.88 24.43 -0.10
CA LEU A 170 5.98 24.10 -0.99
C LEU A 170 5.59 23.96 -2.47
N HIS A 171 4.31 23.77 -2.79
CA HIS A 171 3.85 23.79 -4.18
C HIS A 171 3.96 25.20 -4.82
N THR A 172 3.88 26.26 -4.00
CA THR A 172 3.88 27.65 -4.47
C THR A 172 5.17 28.38 -4.18
N ASP A 173 5.80 28.10 -3.05
CA ASP A 173 7.04 28.77 -2.62
C ASP A 173 8.00 27.74 -2.03
N ARG A 174 9.22 27.70 -2.57
CA ARG A 174 10.32 26.79 -2.17
C ARG A 174 11.55 27.57 -1.73
N GLY A 175 11.38 28.86 -1.48
CA GLY A 175 12.45 29.69 -0.95
C GLY A 175 12.85 29.29 0.47
N ASP A 176 14.01 29.77 0.90
CA ASP A 176 14.56 29.46 2.23
C ASP A 176 13.58 29.79 3.36
N ALA A 177 12.78 30.86 3.22
CA ALA A 177 11.77 31.22 4.20
C ALA A 177 10.68 30.17 4.35
N ALA A 178 10.21 29.56 3.24
CA ALA A 178 9.22 28.49 3.26
C ALA A 178 9.78 27.21 3.88
N LEU A 179 11.04 26.87 3.53
CA LEU A 179 11.74 25.73 4.12
C LEU A 179 11.98 25.92 5.63
N ASP A 180 12.32 27.12 6.07
CA ASP A 180 12.49 27.43 7.49
C ASP A 180 11.16 27.41 8.26
N ALA A 181 10.07 27.89 7.64
CA ALA A 181 8.73 27.76 8.21
C ALA A 181 8.36 26.29 8.38
N LEU A 182 8.61 25.43 7.37
CA LEU A 182 8.36 23.98 7.46
C LEU A 182 9.19 23.32 8.56
N ARG A 183 10.49 23.68 8.70
CA ARG A 183 11.34 23.21 9.81
C ARG A 183 10.80 23.63 11.17
N GLY A 184 10.25 24.85 11.27
CA GLY A 184 9.59 25.35 12.47
C GLY A 184 8.38 24.50 12.86
N GLU A 185 7.46 24.28 11.93
CA GLU A 185 6.28 23.44 12.15
C GLU A 185 6.66 21.99 12.48
N ARG A 186 7.69 21.46 11.80
CA ARG A 186 8.20 20.11 12.09
C ARG A 186 8.69 19.97 13.54
N LYS A 187 9.36 20.98 14.11
CA LYS A 187 9.84 20.96 15.49
C LYS A 187 8.71 20.93 16.52
N THR A 188 7.57 21.52 16.19
CA THR A 188 6.38 21.52 17.06
C THR A 188 5.58 20.23 16.98
N LEU A 189 5.80 19.43 15.93
CA LEU A 189 5.05 18.21 15.66
C LEU A 189 5.45 17.08 16.63
N THR A 190 4.53 16.71 17.53
CA THR A 190 4.71 15.61 18.49
C THR A 190 4.09 14.28 18.04
N VAL A 191 3.57 14.25 16.81
CA VAL A 191 2.99 13.06 16.18
C VAL A 191 4.11 12.08 15.82
N PRO A 192 3.95 10.76 16.02
CA PRO A 192 4.91 9.75 15.61
C PRO A 192 5.30 9.83 14.13
N TYR A 193 6.56 9.53 13.82
CA TYR A 193 7.12 9.61 12.47
C TYR A 193 6.29 8.82 11.45
N GLU A 194 5.89 7.62 11.81
CA GLU A 194 5.17 6.66 10.96
C GLU A 194 3.78 7.18 10.52
N ILE A 195 3.24 8.17 11.23
CA ILE A 195 1.93 8.75 10.93
C ILE A 195 2.04 9.90 9.92
N TRP A 196 3.03 10.78 10.07
CA TRP A 196 3.14 11.97 9.23
C TRP A 196 4.08 11.80 8.02
N ALA A 197 5.12 10.96 8.12
CA ALA A 197 6.10 10.79 7.05
C ALA A 197 5.49 10.33 5.72
N PRO A 198 4.50 9.41 5.67
CA PRO A 198 3.85 9.04 4.40
C PRO A 198 3.18 10.22 3.70
N SER A 199 2.57 11.16 4.45
CA SER A 199 1.98 12.38 3.88
C SER A 199 3.06 13.31 3.31
N ALA A 200 4.17 13.46 4.03
CA ALA A 200 5.30 14.27 3.56
C ALA A 200 5.93 13.68 2.28
N ARG A 201 6.17 12.38 2.26
CA ARG A 201 6.70 11.68 1.06
C ARG A 201 5.79 11.88 -0.15
N ARG A 202 4.48 11.72 0.03
CA ARG A 202 3.52 11.91 -1.05
C ARG A 202 3.54 13.33 -1.59
N THR A 203 3.50 14.35 -0.72
CA THR A 203 3.55 15.76 -1.13
C THR A 203 4.84 16.07 -1.87
N LEU A 204 5.99 15.57 -1.39
CA LEU A 204 7.27 15.77 -2.08
C LEU A 204 7.32 15.08 -3.44
N LEU A 205 6.71 13.90 -3.57
CA LEU A 205 6.58 13.22 -4.85
C LEU A 205 5.72 14.00 -5.84
N GLU A 206 4.59 14.56 -5.39
CA GLU A 206 3.72 15.42 -6.20
C GLU A 206 4.48 16.68 -6.67
N ILE A 207 5.22 17.33 -5.78
CA ILE A 207 6.08 18.47 -6.11
C ILE A 207 7.14 18.09 -7.15
N ALA A 208 7.82 16.97 -6.95
CA ALA A 208 8.87 16.52 -7.85
C ALA A 208 8.32 16.19 -9.24
N PHE A 209 7.14 15.59 -9.30
CA PHE A 209 6.47 15.27 -10.54
C PHE A 209 6.06 16.54 -11.30
N ASP A 210 5.49 17.53 -10.61
CA ASP A 210 5.15 18.83 -11.18
C ASP A 210 6.39 19.58 -11.70
N GLU A 211 7.50 19.51 -10.97
CA GLU A 211 8.77 20.14 -11.43
C GLU A 211 9.34 19.43 -12.64
N LEU A 212 9.28 18.11 -12.65
CA LEU A 212 9.73 17.35 -13.81
C LEU A 212 8.89 17.68 -15.05
N ALA A 213 7.58 17.85 -14.88
CA ALA A 213 6.68 18.25 -15.97
C ALA A 213 6.99 19.65 -16.51
N LYS A 214 7.42 20.59 -15.64
CA LYS A 214 7.77 21.96 -16.03
C LYS A 214 9.15 22.09 -16.66
N ARG A 215 10.16 21.42 -16.09
CA ARG A 215 11.58 21.58 -16.42
C ARG A 215 12.09 20.53 -17.40
N GLY A 216 11.43 19.37 -17.43
CA GLY A 216 11.88 18.23 -18.21
C GLY A 216 12.98 17.42 -17.53
N VAL A 217 13.32 16.30 -18.16
CA VAL A 217 14.30 15.33 -17.62
C VAL A 217 15.73 15.87 -17.58
N ALA A 218 16.06 16.85 -18.45
CA ALA A 218 17.41 17.44 -18.49
C ALA A 218 17.84 18.09 -17.17
N GLU A 219 16.88 18.58 -16.40
CA GLU A 219 17.12 19.27 -15.11
C GLU A 219 16.87 18.36 -13.89
N SER A 220 16.94 17.05 -14.08
CA SER A 220 16.69 16.07 -13.00
C SER A 220 17.63 16.20 -11.80
N ASN A 221 18.86 16.70 -12.00
CA ASN A 221 19.78 17.01 -10.90
C ASN A 221 19.25 18.11 -10.00
N GLU A 222 18.65 19.17 -10.57
CA GLU A 222 18.04 20.23 -9.78
C GLU A 222 16.82 19.74 -9.01
N ILE A 223 16.03 18.86 -9.61
CA ILE A 223 14.90 18.22 -8.95
C ILE A 223 15.38 17.38 -7.77
N ALA A 224 16.47 16.63 -7.94
CA ALA A 224 17.09 15.86 -6.86
C ALA A 224 17.55 16.73 -5.70
N GLU A 225 18.08 17.93 -6.00
CA GLU A 225 18.50 18.91 -5.00
C GLU A 225 17.29 19.51 -4.27
N ILE A 226 16.24 19.90 -4.99
CA ILE A 226 14.98 20.39 -4.42
C ILE A 226 14.39 19.35 -3.48
N LEU A 227 14.31 18.09 -3.90
CA LEU A 227 13.82 16.99 -3.06
C LEU A 227 14.66 16.80 -1.81
N SER A 228 15.97 16.91 -1.92
CA SER A 228 16.86 16.75 -0.77
C SER A 228 16.66 17.87 0.24
N LYS A 229 16.59 19.13 -0.20
CA LYS A 229 16.35 20.31 0.66
C LYS A 229 14.97 20.27 1.31
N ALA A 230 13.94 19.96 0.52
CA ALA A 230 12.57 19.90 1.01
C ALA A 230 12.35 18.68 1.94
N GLY A 231 12.96 17.55 1.64
CA GLY A 231 12.91 16.36 2.51
C GLY A 231 13.56 16.61 3.86
N ASP A 232 14.74 17.26 3.88
CA ASP A 232 15.42 17.66 5.10
C ASP A 232 14.56 18.66 5.92
N ALA A 233 14.01 19.68 5.26
CA ALA A 233 13.12 20.64 5.91
C ALA A 233 11.84 19.98 6.47
N ALA A 234 11.28 19.01 5.75
CA ALA A 234 10.16 18.21 6.21
C ALA A 234 10.54 17.24 7.34
N GLY A 235 11.82 17.02 7.59
CA GLY A 235 12.31 16.09 8.61
C GLY A 235 12.21 14.62 8.21
N LEU A 236 12.19 14.33 6.92
CA LEU A 236 12.29 12.96 6.42
C LEU A 236 13.70 12.42 6.61
N THR A 237 13.81 11.12 6.79
CA THR A 237 15.12 10.45 6.78
C THR A 237 15.73 10.50 5.37
N PRO A 238 17.06 10.39 5.24
CA PRO A 238 17.71 10.27 3.93
C PRO A 238 17.17 9.07 3.12
N GLU A 239 16.82 7.97 3.80
CA GLU A 239 16.23 6.78 3.18
C GLU A 239 14.84 7.07 2.60
N ASP A 240 13.98 7.80 3.35
CA ASP A 240 12.67 8.20 2.85
C ASP A 240 12.77 9.18 1.68
N THR A 241 13.73 10.08 1.72
CA THR A 241 14.00 11.01 0.61
C THR A 241 14.51 10.28 -0.63
N ALA A 242 15.37 9.26 -0.45
CA ALA A 242 15.78 8.37 -1.53
C ALA A 242 14.59 7.57 -2.08
N GLY A 243 13.70 7.10 -1.19
CA GLY A 243 12.45 6.45 -1.58
C GLY A 243 11.55 7.35 -2.44
N VAL A 244 11.45 8.66 -2.15
CA VAL A 244 10.69 9.61 -3.00
C VAL A 244 11.31 9.72 -4.40
N LYS A 245 12.65 9.74 -4.51
CA LYS A 245 13.34 9.77 -5.82
C LYS A 245 13.06 8.48 -6.62
N GLN A 246 13.08 7.33 -5.96
CA GLN A 246 12.74 6.04 -6.56
C GLN A 246 11.27 6.01 -7.01
N ASP A 247 10.35 6.47 -6.16
CA ASP A 247 8.91 6.56 -6.45
C ASP A 247 8.65 7.48 -7.66
N LEU A 248 9.41 8.58 -7.79
CA LEU A 248 9.34 9.48 -8.95
C LEU A 248 9.75 8.76 -10.23
N TYR A 249 10.91 8.10 -10.21
CA TYR A 249 11.38 7.33 -11.37
C TYR A 249 10.38 6.25 -11.78
N THR A 250 9.93 5.45 -10.82
CA THR A 250 8.92 4.41 -11.04
C THR A 250 7.64 4.97 -11.66
N THR A 251 7.15 6.09 -11.13
CA THR A 251 5.94 6.75 -11.64
C THR A 251 6.13 7.17 -13.11
N VAL A 252 7.23 7.83 -13.42
CA VAL A 252 7.56 8.28 -14.79
C VAL A 252 7.71 7.10 -15.74
N PHE A 253 8.45 6.06 -15.33
CA PHE A 253 8.66 4.86 -16.12
C PHE A 253 7.32 4.22 -16.55
N TRP A 254 6.43 3.98 -15.59
CA TRP A 254 5.14 3.35 -15.88
C TRP A 254 4.18 4.24 -16.68
N HIS A 255 4.25 5.56 -16.52
CA HIS A 255 3.47 6.48 -17.36
C HIS A 255 3.97 6.50 -18.80
N LEU A 256 5.28 6.43 -19.02
CA LEU A 256 5.85 6.31 -20.38
C LEU A 256 5.41 5.01 -21.04
N LEU A 257 5.43 3.90 -20.31
CA LEU A 257 4.95 2.61 -20.80
C LEU A 257 3.46 2.65 -21.14
N ALA A 258 2.65 3.28 -20.30
CA ALA A 258 1.21 3.43 -20.53
C ALA A 258 0.88 4.20 -21.81
N GLY A 259 1.80 5.06 -22.25
CA GLY A 259 1.69 5.78 -23.52
C GLY A 259 2.21 5.04 -24.75
N ASP A 260 2.48 3.73 -24.66
CA ASP A 260 3.11 2.90 -25.70
C ASP A 260 4.45 3.47 -26.24
N ARG A 261 5.21 4.13 -25.37
CA ARG A 261 6.36 4.93 -25.79
C ARG A 261 7.66 4.49 -25.10
N LEU A 262 8.10 3.27 -25.33
CA LEU A 262 9.43 2.84 -24.91
C LEU A 262 10.39 2.73 -26.12
N GLY A 263 10.58 3.83 -26.84
CA GLY A 263 11.60 3.94 -27.89
C GLY A 263 12.97 4.33 -27.31
N LYS A 264 14.00 4.37 -28.16
CA LYS A 264 15.37 4.76 -27.77
C LYS A 264 15.45 6.15 -27.10
N ARG A 265 14.60 7.09 -27.54
CA ARG A 265 14.54 8.43 -26.97
C ARG A 265 14.09 8.40 -25.52
N GLN A 266 13.03 7.64 -25.24
CA GLN A 266 12.47 7.50 -23.88
C GLN A 266 13.41 6.70 -22.98
N GLU A 267 14.07 5.66 -23.51
CA GLU A 267 15.13 4.94 -22.75
C GLU A 267 16.27 5.89 -22.35
N ASN A 268 16.71 6.77 -23.27
CA ASN A 268 17.73 7.77 -22.96
C ASN A 268 17.24 8.81 -21.92
N GLN A 269 15.97 9.22 -21.99
CA GLN A 269 15.35 10.10 -20.98
C GLN A 269 15.28 9.43 -19.60
N LEU A 270 14.88 8.16 -19.54
CA LEU A 270 14.86 7.41 -18.30
C LEU A 270 16.27 7.21 -17.72
N LEU A 271 17.25 6.98 -18.59
CA LEU A 271 18.65 6.91 -18.15
C LEU A 271 19.12 8.24 -17.54
N ALA A 272 18.87 9.36 -18.23
CA ALA A 272 19.21 10.68 -17.74
C ALA A 272 18.49 11.02 -16.42
N LEU A 273 17.20 10.64 -16.30
CA LEU A 273 16.44 10.81 -15.07
C LEU A 273 17.04 9.98 -13.93
N ARG A 274 17.40 8.73 -14.17
CA ARG A 274 18.03 7.86 -13.19
C ARG A 274 19.34 8.45 -12.67
N GLU A 275 20.20 8.86 -13.60
CA GLU A 275 21.50 9.46 -13.29
C GLU A 275 21.34 10.78 -12.53
N GLY A 276 20.42 11.66 -12.98
CA GLY A 276 20.16 12.93 -12.32
C GLY A 276 19.55 12.80 -10.93
N LEU A 277 18.73 11.77 -10.68
CA LEU A 277 18.22 11.47 -9.35
C LEU A 277 19.24 10.76 -8.44
N GLY A 278 20.38 10.31 -9.00
CA GLY A 278 21.42 9.57 -8.29
C GLY A 278 21.00 8.13 -7.92
N LEU A 279 20.13 7.49 -8.72
CA LEU A 279 19.63 6.14 -8.46
C LEU A 279 20.57 5.08 -9.06
N THR A 280 20.78 4.00 -8.33
CA THR A 280 21.57 2.85 -8.78
C THR A 280 20.68 1.84 -9.52
N GLY A 281 21.30 0.87 -10.22
CA GLY A 281 20.54 -0.20 -10.88
C GLY A 281 19.81 -1.12 -9.91
N ASP A 282 20.36 -1.29 -8.70
CA ASP A 282 19.77 -2.16 -7.68
C ASP A 282 18.47 -1.60 -7.11
N ASP A 283 18.33 -0.28 -7.06
CA ASP A 283 17.12 0.39 -6.59
C ASP A 283 15.93 0.21 -7.55
N LEU A 284 16.19 -0.18 -8.81
CA LEU A 284 15.22 -0.18 -9.91
C LEU A 284 15.06 -1.57 -10.57
N GLN A 285 15.31 -2.63 -9.83
CA GLN A 285 15.22 -4.02 -10.33
C GLN A 285 13.86 -4.35 -10.98
N PRO A 286 12.69 -3.98 -10.39
CA PRO A 286 11.39 -4.29 -11.00
C PRO A 286 11.19 -3.59 -12.36
N GLU A 287 11.60 -2.33 -12.48
CA GLU A 287 11.49 -1.54 -13.70
C GLU A 287 12.46 -2.06 -14.77
N ALA A 288 13.68 -2.43 -14.38
CA ALA A 288 14.67 -3.03 -15.28
C ALA A 288 14.16 -4.37 -15.85
N LEU A 289 13.53 -5.20 -15.00
CA LEU A 289 12.93 -6.46 -15.43
C LEU A 289 11.75 -6.22 -16.39
N ALA A 290 10.88 -5.26 -16.09
CA ALA A 290 9.78 -4.88 -16.97
C ALA A 290 10.30 -4.38 -18.32
N ALA A 291 11.29 -3.48 -18.32
CA ALA A 291 11.92 -2.97 -19.54
C ALA A 291 12.55 -4.10 -20.39
N ALA A 292 13.18 -5.08 -19.75
CA ALA A 292 13.72 -6.23 -20.44
C ALA A 292 12.62 -7.04 -21.16
N GLN A 293 11.51 -7.32 -20.47
CA GLN A 293 10.38 -8.03 -21.05
C GLN A 293 9.77 -7.28 -22.26
N PHE A 294 9.64 -5.96 -22.17
CA PHE A 294 9.17 -5.16 -23.30
C PHE A 294 10.15 -5.14 -24.46
N ARG A 295 11.48 -5.14 -24.20
CA ARG A 295 12.48 -5.27 -25.28
C ARG A 295 12.41 -6.63 -25.98
N ASP A 296 12.22 -7.71 -25.21
CA ASP A 296 12.11 -9.06 -25.76
C ASP A 296 10.83 -9.23 -26.62
N LEU A 297 9.81 -8.40 -26.38
CA LEU A 297 8.59 -8.35 -27.18
C LEU A 297 8.75 -7.58 -28.50
N ARG A 298 9.80 -6.77 -28.65
CA ARG A 298 10.05 -6.04 -29.90
C ARG A 298 10.24 -7.01 -31.05
N GLY A 299 9.45 -6.84 -32.11
CA GLY A 299 9.52 -7.69 -33.31
C GLY A 299 8.81 -9.04 -33.17
N VAL A 300 8.17 -9.33 -32.04
CA VAL A 300 7.32 -10.53 -31.93
C VAL A 300 5.92 -10.20 -32.41
N THR A 301 5.50 -10.86 -33.47
CA THR A 301 4.15 -10.72 -34.06
C THR A 301 3.48 -12.09 -34.14
N SER A 302 2.18 -12.14 -34.48
CA SER A 302 1.46 -13.40 -34.69
C SER A 302 2.14 -14.31 -35.71
N ASP A 303 2.82 -13.70 -36.69
CA ASP A 303 3.47 -14.44 -37.80
C ASP A 303 4.90 -14.91 -37.44
N THR A 304 5.51 -14.26 -36.45
CA THR A 304 6.89 -14.54 -36.02
C THR A 304 6.96 -15.23 -34.65
N LEU A 305 5.86 -15.87 -34.22
CA LEU A 305 5.83 -16.58 -32.92
C LEU A 305 6.95 -17.61 -32.83
N PRO A 306 7.72 -17.61 -31.75
CA PRO A 306 8.81 -18.55 -31.55
C PRO A 306 8.28 -19.99 -31.44
N ARG A 307 9.11 -20.96 -31.78
CA ARG A 307 8.85 -22.38 -31.51
C ARG A 307 9.79 -22.83 -30.40
N ALA A 308 9.21 -23.16 -29.25
CA ALA A 308 9.95 -23.66 -28.10
C ALA A 308 9.96 -25.20 -28.10
N GLN A 309 11.03 -25.77 -27.56
CA GLN A 309 11.02 -27.20 -27.27
C GLN A 309 10.04 -27.46 -26.12
N CYS A 310 9.29 -28.56 -26.25
CA CYS A 310 8.27 -28.91 -25.27
C CYS A 310 8.62 -30.22 -24.55
N ALA A 311 8.64 -30.21 -23.26
CA ALA A 311 8.92 -31.39 -22.45
C ALA A 311 7.74 -32.36 -22.30
N ILE A 312 6.56 -32.00 -22.87
CA ILE A 312 5.34 -32.79 -22.76
C ILE A 312 4.88 -33.24 -24.15
N PRO A 313 4.21 -34.39 -24.26
CA PRO A 313 3.64 -34.83 -25.52
C PRO A 313 2.52 -33.89 -25.99
N LEU A 314 2.60 -33.44 -27.24
CA LEU A 314 1.63 -32.57 -27.89
C LEU A 314 0.78 -33.35 -28.90
N GLY A 315 -0.36 -32.79 -29.26
CA GLY A 315 -1.24 -33.36 -30.29
C GLY A 315 -0.68 -33.26 -31.70
N PHE A 316 -1.36 -33.87 -32.64
CA PHE A 316 -1.00 -33.79 -34.05
C PHE A 316 -1.03 -32.32 -34.56
N GLN A 317 0.03 -31.85 -35.17
CA GLN A 317 0.24 -30.45 -35.62
C GLN A 317 0.17 -29.40 -34.46
N GLU A 318 0.30 -29.83 -33.22
CA GLU A 318 0.41 -28.95 -32.05
C GLU A 318 1.91 -28.71 -31.78
N TYR A 319 2.29 -27.45 -31.60
CA TYR A 319 3.66 -27.06 -31.25
C TYR A 319 3.65 -26.06 -30.10
N CYS A 320 4.71 -26.07 -29.31
CA CYS A 320 4.90 -25.15 -28.21
C CYS A 320 5.45 -23.83 -28.74
N ILE A 321 4.88 -22.74 -28.25
CA ILE A 321 5.29 -21.37 -28.55
C ILE A 321 6.16 -20.82 -27.45
N HIS A 322 5.71 -21.03 -26.20
CA HIS A 322 6.41 -20.52 -25.03
C HIS A 322 6.24 -21.48 -23.84
N GLN A 323 7.26 -21.53 -23.00
CA GLN A 323 7.26 -22.27 -21.75
C GLN A 323 7.68 -21.32 -20.63
N ALA A 324 6.88 -21.26 -19.57
CA ALA A 324 7.16 -20.44 -18.40
C ALA A 324 7.09 -21.26 -17.10
N PRO A 325 8.05 -21.12 -16.21
CA PRO A 325 7.98 -21.72 -14.89
C PRO A 325 6.89 -21.05 -14.05
N LEU A 326 6.15 -21.84 -13.30
CA LEU A 326 5.23 -21.43 -12.25
C LEU A 326 5.80 -21.83 -10.88
N ASP A 327 5.30 -21.25 -9.80
CA ASP A 327 5.73 -21.61 -8.43
C ASP A 327 5.61 -23.12 -8.15
N ALA A 328 4.59 -23.77 -8.70
CA ALA A 328 4.31 -25.19 -8.45
C ALA A 328 4.31 -26.06 -9.72
N GLY A 329 4.88 -25.58 -10.83
CA GLY A 329 4.85 -26.33 -12.07
C GLY A 329 5.37 -25.57 -13.28
N THR A 330 4.76 -25.83 -14.44
CA THR A 330 5.15 -25.21 -15.71
C THR A 330 3.91 -24.90 -16.55
N LEU A 331 3.88 -23.71 -17.11
CA LEU A 331 2.93 -23.30 -18.15
C LEU A 331 3.55 -23.56 -19.52
N PHE A 332 2.81 -24.20 -20.40
CA PHE A 332 3.13 -24.34 -21.83
C PHE A 332 2.05 -23.60 -22.62
N ILE A 333 2.45 -22.71 -23.49
CA ILE A 333 1.59 -22.04 -24.46
C ILE A 333 1.81 -22.73 -25.81
N THR A 334 0.75 -23.34 -26.32
CA THR A 334 0.79 -24.00 -27.64
C THR A 334 -0.05 -23.22 -28.65
N ASN A 335 0.04 -23.55 -29.91
CA ASN A 335 -0.84 -22.96 -30.94
C ASN A 335 -2.32 -23.33 -30.81
N ARG A 336 -2.72 -24.12 -29.79
CA ARG A 336 -4.11 -24.56 -29.61
C ARG A 336 -4.66 -24.32 -28.20
N ARG A 337 -3.81 -24.40 -27.15
CA ARG A 337 -4.24 -24.37 -25.77
C ARG A 337 -3.10 -23.91 -24.85
N LEU A 338 -3.49 -23.47 -23.65
CA LEU A 338 -2.61 -23.33 -22.50
C LEU A 338 -2.62 -24.66 -21.74
N ILE A 339 -1.45 -25.19 -21.43
CA ILE A 339 -1.29 -26.44 -20.69
C ILE A 339 -0.52 -26.11 -19.40
N ILE A 340 -1.12 -26.38 -18.26
CA ILE A 340 -0.53 -26.15 -16.95
C ILE A 340 -0.24 -27.51 -16.35
N VAL A 341 1.00 -27.75 -16.05
CA VAL A 341 1.49 -28.98 -15.43
C VAL A 341 1.97 -28.68 -14.04
N GLU A 342 1.12 -28.99 -13.07
CA GLU A 342 1.42 -28.97 -11.63
C GLU A 342 1.31 -30.41 -11.11
N LYS A 343 0.73 -30.60 -9.94
CA LYS A 343 0.35 -31.95 -9.44
C LYS A 343 -0.67 -32.63 -10.33
N LYS A 344 -1.48 -31.84 -11.03
CA LYS A 344 -2.43 -32.30 -12.04
C LYS A 344 -2.27 -31.45 -13.30
N ARG A 345 -2.39 -32.09 -14.45
CA ARG A 345 -2.43 -31.40 -15.73
C ARG A 345 -3.79 -30.76 -15.92
N SER A 346 -3.80 -29.48 -16.26
CA SER A 346 -5.00 -28.73 -16.66
C SER A 346 -4.78 -28.06 -18.00
N GLU A 347 -5.83 -27.90 -18.78
CA GLU A 347 -5.77 -27.41 -20.14
C GLU A 347 -6.88 -26.39 -20.40
N VAL A 348 -6.54 -25.30 -21.05
CA VAL A 348 -7.46 -24.25 -21.45
C VAL A 348 -7.31 -24.02 -22.97
N PRO A 349 -8.32 -24.35 -23.77
CA PRO A 349 -8.30 -24.06 -25.19
C PRO A 349 -8.21 -22.57 -25.45
N LEU A 350 -7.32 -22.13 -26.34
CA LEU A 350 -7.13 -20.71 -26.68
C LEU A 350 -8.40 -19.99 -27.13
N PRO A 351 -9.30 -20.61 -27.92
CA PRO A 351 -10.57 -19.95 -28.28
C PRO A 351 -11.48 -19.58 -27.11
N LYS A 352 -11.25 -20.17 -25.92
CA LYS A 352 -11.99 -19.83 -24.68
C LYS A 352 -11.38 -18.67 -23.90
N VAL A 353 -10.17 -18.23 -24.24
CA VAL A 353 -9.52 -17.07 -23.62
C VAL A 353 -10.11 -15.81 -24.25
N PHE A 354 -10.52 -14.85 -23.45
CA PHE A 354 -11.07 -13.59 -23.96
C PHE A 354 -10.43 -12.34 -23.37
N ASP A 355 -9.72 -12.45 -22.24
CA ASP A 355 -9.03 -11.32 -21.61
C ASP A 355 -7.80 -11.79 -20.83
N VAL A 356 -6.75 -11.00 -20.85
CA VAL A 356 -5.51 -11.25 -20.11
C VAL A 356 -5.12 -9.99 -19.36
N VAL A 357 -4.91 -10.11 -18.06
CA VAL A 357 -4.52 -9.01 -17.19
C VAL A 357 -3.25 -9.38 -16.43
N VAL A 358 -2.29 -8.48 -16.41
CA VAL A 358 -1.03 -8.62 -15.69
C VAL A 358 -1.05 -7.71 -14.48
N ASP A 359 -0.96 -8.29 -13.29
CA ASP A 359 -0.60 -7.58 -12.07
C ASP A 359 0.91 -7.69 -11.88
N VAL A 360 1.60 -6.57 -12.11
CA VAL A 360 3.08 -6.56 -12.07
C VAL A 360 3.59 -6.66 -10.64
N ASP A 361 2.88 -6.08 -9.67
CA ASP A 361 3.30 -6.06 -8.27
C ASP A 361 3.28 -7.47 -7.66
N ASP A 362 2.23 -8.23 -7.98
CA ASP A 362 2.08 -9.61 -7.49
C ASP A 362 2.69 -10.64 -8.45
N THR A 363 3.24 -10.20 -9.60
CA THR A 363 3.75 -11.06 -10.69
C THR A 363 2.71 -12.08 -11.19
N ILE A 364 1.45 -11.68 -11.22
CA ILE A 364 0.32 -12.55 -11.57
C ILE A 364 -0.22 -12.20 -12.94
N VAL A 365 -0.34 -13.21 -13.80
CA VAL A 365 -1.13 -13.16 -15.03
C VAL A 365 -2.49 -13.79 -14.78
N THR A 366 -3.54 -13.01 -14.94
CA THR A 366 -4.93 -13.45 -14.83
C THR A 366 -5.49 -13.65 -16.24
N VAL A 367 -5.78 -14.89 -16.58
CA VAL A 367 -6.40 -15.27 -17.85
C VAL A 367 -7.89 -15.47 -17.61
N LYS A 368 -8.72 -14.64 -18.22
CA LYS A 368 -10.18 -14.79 -18.18
C LYS A 368 -10.64 -15.67 -19.31
N THR A 369 -11.49 -16.61 -18.98
CA THR A 369 -12.07 -17.58 -19.90
C THR A 369 -13.57 -17.59 -19.73
N HIS A 370 -14.32 -18.14 -20.68
CA HIS A 370 -15.77 -18.34 -20.54
C HIS A 370 -16.15 -19.29 -19.40
N GLN A 371 -15.17 -19.80 -18.64
CA GLN A 371 -15.40 -20.55 -17.42
C GLN A 371 -15.59 -19.60 -16.24
N LYS A 372 -16.37 -20.01 -15.22
CA LYS A 372 -16.75 -19.18 -14.07
C LYS A 372 -15.57 -18.63 -13.24
N LYS A 373 -14.39 -19.25 -13.28
CA LYS A 373 -13.24 -18.82 -12.49
C LYS A 373 -12.08 -18.42 -13.41
N PRO A 374 -11.51 -17.22 -13.24
CA PRO A 374 -10.29 -16.84 -13.95
C PRO A 374 -9.10 -17.71 -13.50
N LEU A 375 -8.22 -17.98 -14.44
CA LEU A 375 -6.97 -18.66 -14.18
C LEU A 375 -5.94 -17.62 -13.71
N ARG A 376 -5.34 -17.82 -12.53
CA ARG A 376 -4.27 -16.96 -11.99
C ARG A 376 -2.96 -17.71 -11.99
N LEU A 377 -1.97 -17.15 -12.68
CA LEU A 377 -0.65 -17.73 -12.88
C LEU A 377 0.40 -16.78 -12.30
N ARG A 378 1.18 -17.24 -11.33
CA ARG A 378 2.33 -16.48 -10.83
C ARG A 378 3.55 -16.84 -11.66
N LEU A 379 4.22 -15.83 -12.22
CA LEU A 379 5.24 -15.99 -13.25
C LEU A 379 6.40 -15.02 -13.02
N GLY A 380 7.64 -15.46 -13.24
CA GLY A 380 8.80 -14.57 -13.19
C GLY A 380 8.84 -13.52 -14.32
N TYR A 381 8.20 -13.83 -15.46
CA TYR A 381 8.11 -12.95 -16.66
C TYR A 381 6.64 -12.74 -17.05
N PRO A 382 5.86 -12.01 -16.24
CA PRO A 382 4.41 -11.94 -16.42
C PRO A 382 4.01 -11.17 -17.69
N ILE A 383 4.68 -10.07 -18.03
CA ILE A 383 4.37 -9.22 -19.18
C ILE A 383 4.61 -9.99 -20.48
N PHE A 384 5.78 -10.60 -20.62
CA PHE A 384 6.13 -11.39 -21.81
C PHE A 384 5.18 -12.57 -21.99
N THR A 385 4.89 -13.30 -20.92
CA THR A 385 3.97 -14.44 -20.98
C THR A 385 2.55 -14.03 -21.36
N ALA A 386 2.05 -12.91 -20.82
CA ALA A 386 0.73 -12.37 -21.17
C ALA A 386 0.65 -12.02 -22.65
N ALA A 387 1.68 -11.37 -23.19
CA ALA A 387 1.77 -11.05 -24.60
C ALA A 387 1.78 -12.32 -25.49
N MET A 388 2.50 -13.36 -25.08
CA MET A 388 2.48 -14.64 -25.80
C MET A 388 1.09 -15.28 -25.79
N ILE A 389 0.36 -15.22 -24.67
CA ILE A 389 -1.02 -15.72 -24.58
C ILE A 389 -1.93 -14.92 -25.51
N GLU A 390 -1.84 -13.60 -25.49
CA GLU A 390 -2.65 -12.71 -26.33
C GLU A 390 -2.45 -12.98 -27.82
N LEU A 391 -1.19 -12.95 -28.27
CA LEU A 391 -0.82 -13.18 -29.67
C LEU A 391 -1.30 -14.55 -30.15
N THR A 392 -1.06 -15.58 -29.33
CA THR A 392 -1.42 -16.96 -29.70
C THR A 392 -2.93 -17.19 -29.71
N ALA A 393 -3.65 -16.55 -28.79
CA ALA A 393 -5.12 -16.62 -28.71
C ALA A 393 -5.80 -15.78 -29.81
N GLY A 394 -5.06 -14.96 -30.56
CA GLY A 394 -5.60 -14.08 -31.60
C GLY A 394 -6.60 -13.08 -31.05
N LEU A 395 -6.41 -12.59 -29.80
CA LEU A 395 -7.35 -11.68 -29.16
C LEU A 395 -7.47 -10.35 -29.92
N ASP A 396 -6.42 -9.93 -30.59
CA ASP A 396 -6.38 -8.74 -31.43
C ASP A 396 -7.31 -8.81 -32.68
N GLU A 397 -7.57 -10.01 -33.15
CA GLU A 397 -8.33 -10.21 -34.40
C GLU A 397 -9.84 -10.38 -34.17
N ARG A 398 -10.26 -10.57 -32.92
CA ARG A 398 -11.67 -10.79 -32.61
C ARG A 398 -12.45 -9.47 -32.68
N PRO A 399 -13.55 -9.41 -33.46
CA PRO A 399 -14.39 -8.22 -33.47
C PRO A 399 -14.92 -7.91 -32.08
N LYS A 400 -14.84 -6.62 -31.67
CA LYS A 400 -15.46 -6.11 -30.44
C LYS A 400 -16.97 -6.29 -30.56
N GLY A 401 -17.56 -7.23 -29.87
CA GLY A 401 -19.01 -7.46 -29.91
C GLY A 401 -19.47 -8.86 -29.54
N PHE A 402 -18.58 -9.75 -29.17
CA PHE A 402 -18.94 -11.05 -28.59
C PHE A 402 -18.69 -11.05 -27.08
N GLU A 403 -19.26 -10.05 -26.36
CA GLU A 403 -19.40 -10.11 -24.91
C GLU A 403 -20.71 -10.79 -24.51
#